data_a6b9fa625a615f32903cd8f3ae559275
#
_entry.id   a6b9fa625a615f32903cd8f3ae559275
#
_cell.length_a   1.000
_cell.length_b   1.000
_cell.length_c   1.000
_cell.angle_alpha   90.00
_cell.angle_beta   90.00
_cell.angle_gamma   90.00
#
_symmetry.space_group_name_H-M   'P 1'
#
loop_
_entity.id
_entity.type
_entity.pdbx_description
1 polymer ?
#
loop_
_entity_poly.entity_id
_entity_poly.type
_entity_poly.pdbx_seq_one_letter_code
_entity_poly.pdbx_strand_id
1 'polypeptide(L)'
;MLRIVLTDKAQSDLDSIHEHYQGVIGTQDATDVITSILEALQHLQRFPGCGRPSVVPDVRELVLTRYPFVAPYRVVQGQLQILRILHHTERPRDWSME
;
A
#
# COMPACT_ATOMS: atom_id res chain seq x y z
N MET A 1 -0.41 18.87 -5.81
CA MET A 1 0.04 17.57 -5.30
C MET A 1 -1.16 16.75 -4.86
N LEU A 2 -1.16 15.46 -5.18
CA LEU A 2 -2.26 14.59 -4.82
C LEU A 2 -2.32 14.39 -3.30
N ARG A 3 -3.52 14.23 -2.80
CA ARG A 3 -3.76 13.95 -1.38
C ARG A 3 -3.80 12.43 -1.17
N ILE A 4 -2.96 11.93 -0.28
CA ILE A 4 -2.94 10.49 0.02
C ILE A 4 -4.10 10.15 0.96
N VAL A 5 -4.89 9.16 0.57
CA VAL A 5 -6.02 8.67 1.36
C VAL A 5 -5.91 7.16 1.46
N LEU A 6 -5.93 6.65 2.68
CA LEU A 6 -5.97 5.21 2.93
C LEU A 6 -7.41 4.78 3.13
N THR A 7 -7.83 3.73 2.44
CA THR A 7 -9.14 3.14 2.73
C THR A 7 -9.09 2.48 4.11
N ASP A 8 -10.26 2.18 4.66
CA ASP A 8 -10.33 1.47 5.95
C ASP A 8 -9.59 0.13 5.88
N LYS A 9 -9.71 -0.56 4.75
CA LYS A 9 -9.01 -1.84 4.56
C LYS A 9 -7.50 -1.64 4.51
N ALA A 10 -7.03 -0.60 3.83
CA ALA A 10 -5.60 -0.31 3.77
C ALA A 10 -5.05 0.05 5.15
N GLN A 11 -5.78 0.84 5.93
CA GLN A 11 -5.39 1.19 7.29
C GLN A 11 -5.32 -0.07 8.17
N SER A 12 -6.31 -0.92 8.05
CA SER A 12 -6.34 -2.20 8.77
C SER A 12 -5.17 -3.10 8.36
N ASP A 13 -4.82 -3.10 7.07
CA ASP A 13 -3.66 -3.86 6.59
C ASP A 13 -2.36 -3.36 7.24
N LEU A 14 -2.18 -2.04 7.33
CA LEU A 14 -1.00 -1.47 7.98
C LEU A 14 -0.93 -1.87 9.45
N ASP A 15 -2.06 -1.81 10.15
CA ASP A 15 -2.11 -2.19 11.55
C ASP A 15 -1.73 -3.66 11.74
N SER A 16 -2.23 -4.53 10.87
CA SER A 16 -1.92 -5.96 10.91
C SER A 16 -0.45 -6.23 10.60
N ILE A 17 0.11 -5.50 9.64
CA ILE A 17 1.53 -5.64 9.29
C ILE A 17 2.40 -5.24 10.47
N HIS A 18 2.10 -4.11 11.10
CA HIS A 18 2.84 -3.64 12.27
C HIS A 18 2.79 -4.68 13.40
N GLU A 19 1.60 -5.18 13.68
CA GLU A 19 1.38 -6.16 14.73
C GLU A 19 2.16 -7.45 14.47
N HIS A 20 2.13 -7.92 13.23
CA HIS A 20 2.86 -9.13 12.85
C HIS A 20 4.37 -8.96 13.05
N TYR A 21 4.94 -7.87 12.53
CA TYR A 21 6.38 -7.65 12.64
C TYR A 21 6.81 -7.33 14.07
N GLN A 22 5.96 -6.68 14.85
CA GLN A 22 6.24 -6.41 16.24
C GLN A 22 6.45 -7.71 17.01
N GLY A 23 5.65 -8.73 16.72
CA GLY A 23 5.76 -10.04 17.34
C GLY A 23 6.97 -10.84 16.91
N VAL A 24 7.49 -10.56 15.69
CA VAL A 24 8.60 -11.34 15.11
C VAL A 24 9.95 -10.68 15.33
N ILE A 25 10.07 -9.37 15.11
CA ILE A 25 11.36 -8.67 15.11
C ILE A 25 11.43 -7.50 16.09
N GLY A 26 10.37 -7.24 16.83
CA GLY A 26 10.35 -6.18 17.83
C GLY A 26 9.75 -4.87 17.35
N THR A 27 9.44 -3.99 18.29
CA THR A 27 8.69 -2.75 18.02
C THR A 27 9.45 -1.79 17.11
N GLN A 28 10.74 -1.60 17.35
CA GLN A 28 11.52 -0.64 16.55
C GLN A 28 11.59 -1.04 15.10
N ASP A 29 11.88 -2.31 14.82
CA ASP A 29 12.01 -2.80 13.47
C ASP A 29 10.65 -2.88 12.78
N ALA A 30 9.58 -3.15 13.52
CA ALA A 30 8.22 -3.11 12.98
C ALA A 30 7.85 -1.70 12.55
N THR A 31 8.24 -0.69 13.33
CA THR A 31 8.02 0.71 12.97
C THR A 31 8.78 1.07 11.70
N ASP A 32 10.00 0.55 11.53
CA ASP A 32 10.78 0.78 10.32
C ASP A 32 10.11 0.20 9.08
N VAL A 33 9.46 -0.95 9.19
CA VAL A 33 8.69 -1.53 8.08
C VAL A 33 7.58 -0.57 7.67
N ILE A 34 6.81 -0.08 8.62
CA ILE A 34 5.70 0.85 8.34
C ILE A 34 6.23 2.14 7.73
N THR A 35 7.32 2.68 8.28
CA THR A 35 7.94 3.90 7.75
C THR A 35 8.35 3.72 6.29
N SER A 36 8.94 2.57 5.95
CA SER A 36 9.32 2.27 4.57
C SER A 36 8.12 2.22 3.64
N ILE A 37 7.02 1.65 4.10
CA ILE A 37 5.78 1.61 3.31
C ILE A 37 5.27 3.04 3.08
N LEU A 38 5.22 3.85 4.12
CA LEU A 38 4.73 5.23 4.01
C LEU A 38 5.60 6.08 3.10
N GLU A 39 6.92 5.89 3.16
CA GLU A 39 7.84 6.60 2.26
C GLU A 39 7.59 6.23 0.80
N ALA A 40 7.31 4.96 0.52
CA ALA A 40 6.97 4.52 -0.83
C ALA A 40 5.67 5.17 -1.31
N LEU A 41 4.69 5.32 -0.43
CA LEU A 41 3.43 6.00 -0.77
C LEU A 41 3.65 7.49 -1.03
N GLN A 42 4.56 8.13 -0.29
CA GLN A 42 4.92 9.53 -0.54
C GLN A 42 5.60 9.70 -1.90
N HIS A 43 6.44 8.76 -2.30
CA HIS A 43 7.04 8.76 -3.62
C HIS A 43 5.95 8.66 -4.69
N LEU A 44 4.97 7.80 -4.46
CA LEU A 44 3.83 7.63 -5.36
C LEU A 44 3.02 8.92 -5.50
N GLN A 45 2.93 9.72 -4.45
CA GLN A 45 2.24 11.01 -4.48
C GLN A 45 2.88 11.95 -5.51
N ARG A 46 4.19 11.88 -5.68
CA ARG A 46 4.92 12.69 -6.66
C ARG A 46 4.88 12.08 -8.05
N PHE A 47 4.86 10.76 -8.14
CA PHE A 47 4.92 10.04 -9.41
C PHE A 47 3.79 8.99 -9.46
N PRO A 48 2.53 9.45 -9.60
CA PRO A 48 1.38 8.54 -9.48
C PRO A 48 1.28 7.50 -10.59
N GLY A 49 1.99 7.70 -11.69
CA GLY A 49 2.01 6.73 -12.78
C GLY A 49 3.07 5.64 -12.64
N CYS A 50 3.87 5.63 -11.56
CA CYS A 50 4.99 4.69 -11.45
C CYS A 50 4.56 3.25 -11.12
N GLY A 51 3.33 3.04 -10.65
CA GLY A 51 2.84 1.69 -10.43
C GLY A 51 2.49 0.99 -11.74
N ARG A 52 2.48 -0.34 -11.70
CA ARG A 52 2.13 -1.12 -12.88
C ARG A 52 0.61 -1.24 -13.01
N PRO A 53 0.07 -1.41 -14.23
CA PRO A 53 -1.36 -1.66 -14.38
C PRO A 53 -1.78 -2.96 -13.69
N SER A 54 -2.98 -2.96 -13.10
CA SER A 54 -3.57 -4.16 -12.53
C SER A 54 -4.61 -4.74 -13.50
N VAL A 55 -5.21 -5.87 -13.10
CA VAL A 55 -6.30 -6.45 -13.88
C VAL A 55 -7.59 -5.64 -13.79
N VAL A 56 -7.68 -4.76 -12.79
CA VAL A 56 -8.84 -3.88 -12.64
C VAL A 56 -8.56 -2.56 -13.34
N PRO A 57 -9.45 -2.10 -14.25
CA PRO A 57 -9.27 -0.81 -14.89
C PRO A 57 -9.13 0.32 -13.88
N ASP A 58 -8.27 1.29 -14.20
CA ASP A 58 -8.00 2.48 -13.39
C ASP A 58 -7.30 2.20 -12.07
N VAL A 59 -6.96 0.96 -11.78
CA VAL A 59 -6.19 0.58 -10.60
C VAL A 59 -4.79 0.17 -11.01
N ARG A 60 -3.79 0.74 -10.34
CA ARG A 60 -2.38 0.38 -10.50
C ARG A 60 -1.88 -0.28 -9.24
N GLU A 61 -0.75 -0.94 -9.34
CA GLU A 61 -0.14 -1.62 -8.20
C GLU A 61 1.27 -1.09 -7.99
N LEU A 62 1.54 -0.60 -6.78
CA LEU A 62 2.90 -0.26 -6.39
C LEU A 62 3.53 -1.50 -5.75
N VAL A 63 4.59 -2.01 -6.36
CA VAL A 63 5.34 -3.13 -5.81
C VAL A 63 6.44 -2.56 -4.94
N LEU A 64 6.41 -2.90 -3.64
CA LEU A 64 7.44 -2.46 -2.71
C LEU A 64 8.65 -3.38 -2.87
N THR A 65 9.84 -2.78 -3.04
CA THR A 65 11.03 -3.55 -3.33
C THR A 65 11.76 -4.03 -2.09
N ARG A 66 11.62 -3.30 -0.98
CA ARG A 66 12.33 -3.62 0.25
C ARG A 66 11.63 -4.72 1.06
N TYR A 67 10.30 -4.74 1.00
CA TYR A 67 9.48 -5.71 1.72
C TYR A 67 8.50 -6.33 0.74
N PRO A 68 8.01 -7.55 1.00
CA PRO A 68 7.19 -8.28 0.02
C PRO A 68 5.73 -7.83 0.01
N PHE A 69 5.50 -6.54 -0.20
CA PHE A 69 4.15 -5.99 -0.21
C PHE A 69 3.82 -5.35 -1.55
N VAL A 70 2.53 -5.32 -1.85
CA VAL A 70 1.96 -4.67 -3.02
C VAL A 70 0.86 -3.74 -2.55
N ALA A 71 0.85 -2.51 -3.04
CA ALA A 71 -0.15 -1.53 -2.69
C ALA A 71 -0.97 -1.15 -3.93
N PRO A 72 -2.13 -1.77 -4.15
CA PRO A 72 -3.03 -1.32 -5.21
C PRO A 72 -3.61 0.04 -4.86
N TYR A 73 -3.66 0.92 -5.87
CA TYR A 73 -4.11 2.30 -5.69
C TYR A 73 -4.79 2.81 -6.95
N ARG A 74 -5.49 3.92 -6.79
CA ARG A 74 -6.03 4.67 -7.93
C ARG A 74 -6.00 6.15 -7.64
N VAL A 75 -6.06 6.96 -8.71
CA VAL A 75 -6.14 8.41 -8.60
C VAL A 75 -7.56 8.84 -8.97
N VAL A 76 -8.25 9.50 -8.06
CA VAL A 76 -9.62 9.95 -8.25
C VAL A 76 -9.77 11.34 -7.66
N GLN A 77 -10.17 12.31 -8.48
CA GLN A 77 -10.51 13.66 -8.03
C GLN A 77 -9.46 14.28 -7.12
N GLY A 78 -8.20 14.24 -7.56
CA GLY A 78 -7.11 14.85 -6.80
C GLY A 78 -6.65 14.04 -5.61
N GLN A 79 -7.18 12.83 -5.42
CA GLN A 79 -6.81 11.95 -4.32
C GLN A 79 -6.05 10.75 -4.86
N LEU A 80 -5.01 10.37 -4.13
CA LEU A 80 -4.30 9.12 -4.32
C LEU A 80 -4.87 8.14 -3.30
N GLN A 81 -5.77 7.27 -3.75
CA GLN A 81 -6.46 6.33 -2.88
C GLN A 81 -5.70 5.02 -2.82
N ILE A 82 -5.19 4.67 -1.64
CA ILE A 82 -4.51 3.39 -1.41
C ILE A 82 -5.59 2.39 -0.99
N LEU A 83 -5.83 1.40 -1.84
CA LEU A 83 -6.95 0.47 -1.66
C LEU A 83 -6.63 -0.63 -0.66
N ARG A 84 -5.43 -1.19 -0.74
CA ARG A 84 -4.97 -2.25 0.15
C ARG A 84 -3.46 -2.17 0.29
N ILE A 85 -2.92 -2.84 1.30
CA ILE A 85 -1.50 -3.14 1.40
C ILE A 85 -1.40 -4.62 1.70
N LEU A 86 -1.02 -5.40 0.69
CA LEU A 86 -1.12 -6.84 0.73
C LEU A 86 0.25 -7.49 0.61
N HIS A 87 0.41 -8.63 1.25
CA HIS A 87 1.58 -9.46 1.02
C HIS A 87 1.56 -9.93 -0.43
N HIS A 88 2.72 -10.06 -1.03
CA HIS A 88 2.85 -10.42 -2.44
C HIS A 88 2.08 -11.70 -2.81
N THR A 89 2.06 -12.67 -1.89
CA THR A 89 1.39 -13.95 -2.12
C THR A 89 -0.11 -13.92 -1.82
N GLU A 90 -0.58 -12.87 -1.16
CA GLU A 90 -1.99 -12.74 -0.77
C GLU A 90 -2.78 -11.86 -1.72
N ARG A 91 -2.17 -11.43 -2.82
CA ARG A 91 -2.80 -10.51 -3.74
C ARG A 91 -4.03 -11.15 -4.39
N PRO A 92 -5.23 -10.61 -4.16
CA PRO A 92 -6.43 -11.13 -4.82
C PRO A 92 -6.43 -10.76 -6.29
N ARG A 93 -7.21 -11.49 -7.08
CA ARG A 93 -7.36 -11.21 -8.50
C ARG A 93 -8.24 -9.99 -8.75
N ASP A 94 -9.11 -9.71 -7.82
CA ASP A 94 -10.07 -8.62 -7.93
C ASP A 94 -9.89 -7.67 -6.75
N TRP A 95 -9.68 -6.40 -7.06
CA TRP A 95 -9.53 -5.35 -6.06
C TRP A 95 -10.91 -4.77 -5.74
N SER A 96 -11.71 -5.54 -5.02
CA SER A 96 -13.02 -5.08 -4.62
C SER A 96 -12.90 -3.77 -3.84
N MET A 97 -13.77 -2.83 -4.16
CA MET A 97 -13.79 -1.50 -3.56
C MET A 97 -14.63 -1.44 -2.30
N GLU A 98 -15.20 -2.52 -1.92
CA GLU A 98 -16.06 -2.58 -0.73
C GLU A 98 -15.27 -2.57 0.56
#